data_d0e1f2fcf608813e0f3d40bd18f7e95f
#
_entry.id   d0e1f2fcf608813e0f3d40bd18f7e95f
#
_cell.length_a   1.000
_cell.length_b   1.000
_cell.length_c   1.000
_cell.angle_alpha   90.00
_cell.angle_beta   90.00
_cell.angle_gamma   90.00
#
_symmetry.space_group_name_H-M   'P 1'
#
loop_
_entity.id
_entity.type
_entity.pdbx_description
1 polymer ?
#
loop_
_entity_poly.entity_id
_entity_poly.type
_entity_poly.pdbx_seq_one_letter_code
_entity_poly.pdbx_strand_id
1 'polypeptide(L)'
;MVFDKIDMFFYDADHSHEMTSAAVRYFSDKFTDQAILIFDDANFDGVVSGAKEGMKQSGLEVIYEKLLLNEIEDPDQWWNGLLVTIVRRK
;
A
#
# COMPACT_ATOMS: atom_id res chain seq x y z
N MET A 1 3.02 -22.87 15.01
CA MET A 1 3.30 -21.42 15.15
C MET A 1 2.40 -20.66 14.19
N VAL A 2 1.80 -19.62 14.67
CA VAL A 2 0.90 -18.80 13.86
C VAL A 2 1.54 -17.44 13.61
N PHE A 3 1.67 -17.09 12.35
CA PHE A 3 2.18 -15.78 11.96
C PHE A 3 0.99 -14.92 11.52
N ASP A 4 0.24 -14.43 12.50
CA ASP A 4 -0.95 -13.65 12.25
C ASP A 4 -0.70 -12.13 12.44
N LYS A 5 0.55 -11.74 12.63
CA LYS A 5 0.94 -10.35 12.78
C LYS A 5 1.87 -9.93 11.65
N ILE A 6 1.43 -8.93 10.89
CA ILE A 6 2.20 -8.36 9.79
C ILE A 6 2.54 -6.91 10.15
N ASP A 7 3.84 -6.61 10.26
CA ASP A 7 4.29 -5.25 10.53
C ASP A 7 4.84 -4.55 9.29
N MET A 8 4.97 -5.27 8.18
CA MET A 8 5.36 -4.71 6.89
C MET A 8 4.62 -5.45 5.78
N PHE A 9 3.95 -4.71 4.93
CA PHE A 9 3.17 -5.24 3.80
C PHE A 9 3.66 -4.58 2.51
N PHE A 10 4.09 -5.40 1.55
CA PHE A 10 4.56 -4.92 0.25
C PHE A 10 3.59 -5.44 -0.82
N TYR A 11 2.93 -4.54 -1.52
CA TYR A 11 1.99 -4.89 -2.57
C TYR A 11 2.63 -4.69 -3.93
N ASP A 12 2.78 -5.76 -4.67
CA ASP A 12 3.36 -5.78 -6.01
C ASP A 12 2.54 -6.76 -6.86
N ALA A 13 1.38 -6.33 -7.29
CA ALA A 13 0.45 -7.18 -8.01
C ALA A 13 -0.37 -6.35 -9.00
N ASP A 14 -1.68 -6.52 -9.00
CA ASP A 14 -2.59 -5.84 -9.94
C ASP A 14 -2.63 -4.33 -9.69
N HIS A 15 -2.69 -3.56 -10.76
CA HIS A 15 -2.69 -2.09 -10.69
C HIS A 15 -4.07 -1.49 -10.51
N SER A 16 -5.12 -2.29 -10.47
CA SER A 16 -6.47 -1.77 -10.39
C SER A 16 -6.79 -1.26 -8.99
N HIS A 17 -7.68 -0.28 -8.92
CA HIS A 17 -8.19 0.24 -7.67
C HIS A 17 -8.82 -0.87 -6.83
N GLU A 18 -9.63 -1.70 -7.46
CA GLU A 18 -10.40 -2.73 -6.76
C GLU A 18 -9.51 -3.79 -6.15
N MET A 19 -8.51 -4.26 -6.90
CA MET A 19 -7.63 -5.31 -6.39
C MET A 19 -6.67 -4.78 -5.32
N THR A 20 -6.20 -3.55 -5.49
CA THR A 20 -5.34 -2.94 -4.48
C THR A 20 -6.10 -2.73 -3.17
N SER A 21 -7.32 -2.20 -3.26
CA SER A 21 -8.18 -2.02 -2.09
C SER A 21 -8.52 -3.35 -1.42
N ALA A 22 -8.83 -4.35 -2.22
CA ALA A 22 -9.17 -5.69 -1.71
C ALA A 22 -8.00 -6.32 -0.97
N ALA A 23 -6.78 -6.14 -1.47
CA ALA A 23 -5.58 -6.69 -0.82
C ALA A 23 -5.40 -6.09 0.57
N VAL A 24 -5.56 -4.78 0.71
CA VAL A 24 -5.44 -4.12 2.02
C VAL A 24 -6.51 -4.66 2.97
N ARG A 25 -7.75 -4.74 2.52
CA ARG A 25 -8.85 -5.23 3.35
C ARG A 25 -8.65 -6.68 3.76
N TYR A 26 -8.14 -7.50 2.85
CA TYR A 26 -7.93 -8.92 3.11
C TYR A 26 -6.91 -9.14 4.23
N PHE A 27 -5.83 -8.38 4.24
CA PHE A 27 -4.75 -8.57 5.22
C PHE A 27 -4.86 -7.64 6.42
N SER A 28 -5.84 -6.73 6.47
CA SER A 28 -5.89 -5.68 7.48
C SER A 28 -5.96 -6.20 8.91
N ASP A 29 -6.69 -7.27 9.14
CA ASP A 29 -6.84 -7.84 10.48
C ASP A 29 -5.58 -8.53 10.97
N LYS A 30 -4.61 -8.74 10.09
CA LYS A 30 -3.34 -9.37 10.41
C LYS A 30 -2.23 -8.34 10.68
N PHE A 31 -2.50 -7.06 10.43
CA PHE A 31 -1.49 -6.04 10.68
C PHE A 31 -1.32 -5.81 12.18
N THR A 32 -0.07 -5.54 12.58
CA THR A 32 0.21 -5.09 13.94
C THR A 32 -0.42 -3.73 14.17
N ASP A 33 -0.46 -3.29 15.43
CA ASP A 33 -1.09 -2.01 15.77
C ASP A 33 -0.53 -0.84 14.96
N GLN A 34 0.72 -0.94 14.56
CA GLN A 34 1.35 0.02 13.66
C GLN A 34 2.11 -0.77 12.60
N ALA A 35 1.81 -0.51 11.33
CA ALA A 35 2.39 -1.28 10.23
C ALA A 35 2.85 -0.36 9.11
N ILE A 36 3.83 -0.84 8.34
CA ILE A 36 4.33 -0.16 7.15
C ILE A 36 3.73 -0.84 5.93
N LEU A 37 3.04 -0.08 5.11
CA LEU A 37 2.46 -0.58 3.87
C LEU A 37 3.14 0.12 2.69
N ILE A 38 3.71 -0.66 1.79
CA ILE A 38 4.39 -0.16 0.60
C ILE A 38 3.69 -0.72 -0.63
N PHE A 39 3.34 0.16 -1.55
CA PHE A 39 2.64 -0.21 -2.78
C PHE A 39 3.52 0.14 -3.97
N ASP A 40 3.88 -0.88 -4.76
CA ASP A 40 4.62 -0.69 -6.01
C ASP A 40 3.67 -0.20 -7.09
N ASP A 41 4.24 0.29 -8.19
CA ASP A 41 3.48 0.81 -9.34
C ASP A 41 2.56 1.98 -8.98
N ALA A 42 3.00 2.85 -8.08
CA ALA A 42 2.22 3.99 -7.61
C ALA A 42 2.06 5.09 -8.67
N ASN A 43 2.73 4.96 -9.84
CA ASN A 43 2.46 5.83 -10.99
C ASN A 43 1.06 5.57 -11.56
N PHE A 44 0.47 4.41 -11.28
CA PHE A 44 -0.88 4.10 -11.70
C PHE A 44 -1.89 4.61 -10.66
N ASP A 45 -2.83 5.43 -11.11
CA ASP A 45 -3.81 6.05 -10.21
C ASP A 45 -4.60 5.01 -9.40
N GLY A 46 -4.86 3.85 -10.01
CA GLY A 46 -5.61 2.79 -9.33
C GLY A 46 -4.90 2.25 -8.10
N VAL A 47 -3.56 2.21 -8.11
CA VAL A 47 -2.80 1.73 -6.95
C VAL A 47 -2.94 2.71 -5.79
N VAL A 48 -2.74 3.99 -6.03
CA VAL A 48 -2.82 5.01 -4.97
C VAL A 48 -4.23 5.10 -4.42
N SER A 49 -5.23 5.22 -5.30
CA SER A 49 -6.62 5.36 -4.87
C SER A 49 -7.12 4.10 -4.16
N GLY A 50 -6.74 2.92 -4.69
CA GLY A 50 -7.12 1.66 -4.07
C GLY A 50 -6.49 1.47 -2.71
N ALA A 51 -5.21 1.83 -2.57
CA ALA A 51 -4.52 1.75 -1.28
C ALA A 51 -5.21 2.63 -0.24
N LYS A 52 -5.51 3.86 -0.59
CA LYS A 52 -6.17 4.80 0.33
C LYS A 52 -7.56 4.34 0.71
N GLU A 53 -8.34 3.85 -0.26
CA GLU A 53 -9.68 3.35 0.01
C GLU A 53 -9.63 2.10 0.88
N GLY A 54 -8.72 1.18 0.59
CA GLY A 54 -8.57 -0.03 1.39
C GLY A 54 -8.19 0.27 2.83
N MET A 55 -7.26 1.20 3.04
CA MET A 55 -6.87 1.61 4.39
C MET A 55 -8.03 2.26 5.14
N LYS A 56 -8.79 3.12 4.45
CA LYS A 56 -9.95 3.78 5.04
C LYS A 56 -11.02 2.77 5.44
N GLN A 57 -11.36 1.86 4.55
CA GLN A 57 -12.38 0.84 4.81
C GLN A 57 -11.98 -0.15 5.89
N SER A 58 -10.67 -0.32 6.09
CA SER A 58 -10.13 -1.23 7.10
C SER A 58 -9.97 -0.58 8.47
N GLY A 59 -10.35 0.68 8.61
CA GLY A 59 -10.21 1.40 9.88
C GLY A 59 -8.79 1.73 10.26
N LEU A 60 -7.93 1.89 9.26
CA LEU A 60 -6.53 2.23 9.49
C LEU A 60 -6.35 3.75 9.37
N GLU A 61 -5.57 4.32 10.29
CA GLU A 61 -5.19 5.71 10.26
C GLU A 61 -3.79 5.84 9.67
N VAL A 62 -3.65 6.65 8.63
CA VAL A 62 -2.35 6.92 8.01
C VAL A 62 -1.64 7.99 8.83
N ILE A 63 -0.53 7.63 9.46
CA ILE A 63 0.25 8.56 10.27
C ILE A 63 1.48 9.07 9.55
N TYR A 64 1.84 8.45 8.41
CA TYR A 64 2.92 8.90 7.54
C TYR A 64 2.64 8.42 6.12
N GLU A 65 2.85 9.29 5.16
CA GLU A 65 2.67 8.95 3.75
C GLU A 65 3.72 9.65 2.91
N LYS A 66 4.33 8.90 2.01
CA LYS A 66 5.24 9.47 1.02
C LYS A 66 5.00 8.80 -0.32
N LEU A 67 4.75 9.62 -1.32
CA LEU A 67 4.57 9.16 -2.69
C LEU A 67 5.82 9.48 -3.48
N LEU A 68 6.49 8.44 -3.97
CA LEU A 68 7.68 8.55 -4.78
C LEU A 68 7.32 8.20 -6.21
N LEU A 69 7.30 9.20 -7.08
CA LEU A 69 6.99 8.99 -8.49
C LEU A 69 8.28 9.06 -9.29
N ASN A 70 8.39 8.21 -10.29
CA ASN A 70 9.51 8.26 -11.20
C ASN A 70 9.12 8.98 -12.49
N GLU A 71 10.11 9.45 -13.22
CA GLU A 71 9.88 9.99 -14.55
C GLU A 71 9.81 8.82 -15.53
N ILE A 72 8.66 8.67 -16.18
CA ILE A 72 8.40 7.53 -17.07
C ILE A 72 9.41 7.48 -18.23
N GLU A 73 9.96 8.62 -18.61
CA GLU A 73 10.87 8.71 -19.74
C GLU A 73 12.33 8.45 -19.40
N ASP A 74 12.63 8.24 -18.10
CA ASP A 74 14.00 7.98 -17.69
C ASP A 74 14.33 6.48 -17.86
N PRO A 75 15.17 6.11 -18.83
CA PRO A 75 15.46 4.70 -19.08
C PRO A 75 16.27 4.03 -17.96
N ASP A 76 16.86 4.82 -17.06
CA ASP A 76 17.61 4.29 -15.93
C ASP A 76 16.70 3.93 -14.75
N GLN A 77 15.46 4.38 -14.77
CA GLN A 77 14.50 4.04 -13.72
C GLN A 77 13.68 2.81 -14.12
N TRP A 78 13.76 1.81 -13.29
CA TRP A 78 13.12 0.52 -13.54
C TRP A 78 11.91 0.27 -12.65
N TRP A 79 11.53 1.24 -11.81
CA TRP A 79 10.36 1.13 -10.95
C TRP A 79 9.31 2.18 -11.37
N ASN A 80 8.06 1.90 -11.09
CA ASN A 80 6.92 2.72 -11.53
C ASN A 80 6.27 3.46 -10.37
N GLY A 81 7.10 4.01 -9.48
CA GLY A 81 6.62 4.74 -8.33
C GLY A 81 6.38 3.85 -7.13
N LEU A 82 6.49 4.42 -5.95
CA LEU A 82 6.22 3.75 -4.69
C LEU A 82 5.35 4.65 -3.82
N LEU A 83 4.35 4.06 -3.19
CA LEU A 83 3.61 4.71 -2.12
C LEU A 83 4.02 4.05 -0.81
N VAL A 84 4.63 4.81 0.08
CA VAL A 84 5.06 4.32 1.39
C VAL A 84 4.15 4.93 2.45
N THR A 85 3.53 4.09 3.25
CA THR A 85 2.65 4.55 4.32
C THR A 85 2.99 3.86 5.63
N ILE A 86 2.78 4.58 6.71
CA ILE A 86 2.77 3.99 8.04
C ILE A 86 1.36 4.18 8.58
N VAL A 87 0.73 3.09 8.99
CA VAL A 87 -0.65 3.11 9.45
C VAL A 87 -0.73 2.56 10.87
N ARG A 88 -1.78 2.95 11.57
CA ARG A 88 -2.10 2.38 12.88
C ARG A 88 -3.60 2.14 12.96
N ARG A 89 -4.01 1.25 13.87
CA ARG A 89 -5.42 1.02 14.09
C ARG A 89 -6.03 2.20 14.83
N LYS A 90 -7.20 2.57 14.38
CA LYS A 90 -7.95 3.62 15.06
C LYS A 90 -8.51 3.14 16.39
#